data_c5becb17d5587541af6e01d67cbdb1cb
#
_entry.id   c5becb17d5587541af6e01d67cbdb1cb
#
_cell.length_a   1.000
_cell.length_b   1.000
_cell.length_c   1.000
_cell.angle_alpha   90.00
_cell.angle_beta   90.00
_cell.angle_gamma   90.00
#
_symmetry.space_group_name_H-M   'P 1'
#
loop_
_entity.id
_entity.type
_entity.pdbx_description
1 polymer ?
#
loop_
_entity_poly.entity_id
_entity_poly.type
_entity_poly.pdbx_seq_one_letter_code
_entity_poly.pdbx_strand_id
1 'polypeptide(L)'
;MLFKQCCEPADLCKAINEQKGRRGIVKVRELVEYADGRSESPLESEARLVFIDGGLLMPELQYEIVDRCGKLWRVDFAWPDAMLVAEYESMEWHATPEALRHDRMKVARLQECGWTSIPMVVDDVRRYPLDLVARIAAHLNHATSLAG
;
A
#
# COMPACT_ATOMS: atom_id res chain seq x y z
N MET A 1 -6.00 -7.39 -12.53
CA MET A 1 -6.53 -6.82 -11.29
C MET A 1 -7.21 -7.94 -10.51
N LEU A 2 -6.63 -8.38 -9.40
CA LEU A 2 -7.17 -9.46 -8.54
C LEU A 2 -8.13 -8.91 -7.48
N PHE A 3 -8.79 -7.83 -7.82
CA PHE A 3 -9.69 -7.10 -6.94
C PHE A 3 -10.92 -7.95 -6.61
N LYS A 4 -11.20 -8.15 -5.32
CA LYS A 4 -12.35 -8.91 -4.80
C LYS A 4 -12.46 -10.37 -5.27
N GLN A 5 -11.34 -11.09 -5.42
CA GLN A 5 -11.35 -12.51 -5.85
C GLN A 5 -12.12 -12.76 -7.16
N CYS A 6 -12.15 -11.78 -8.06
CA CYS A 6 -12.80 -11.94 -9.36
C CYS A 6 -12.07 -12.92 -10.28
N CYS A 7 -10.81 -13.26 -9.97
CA CYS A 7 -9.96 -14.10 -10.78
C CYS A 7 -8.84 -14.71 -9.93
N GLU A 8 -8.57 -15.98 -10.09
CA GLU A 8 -7.39 -16.61 -9.48
C GLU A 8 -6.13 -16.22 -10.27
N PRO A 9 -4.95 -16.09 -9.59
CA PRO A 9 -3.70 -15.78 -10.27
C PRO A 9 -3.38 -16.72 -11.44
N ALA A 10 -3.70 -18.01 -11.30
CA ALA A 10 -3.50 -19.01 -12.33
C ALA A 10 -4.35 -18.75 -13.59
N ASP A 11 -5.59 -18.30 -13.43
CA ASP A 11 -6.50 -17.96 -14.54
C ASP A 11 -6.01 -16.71 -15.27
N LEU A 12 -5.51 -15.72 -14.53
CA LEU A 12 -4.90 -14.51 -15.09
C LEU A 12 -3.65 -14.86 -15.92
N CYS A 13 -2.75 -15.68 -15.38
CA CYS A 13 -1.56 -16.16 -16.11
C CYS A 13 -1.94 -16.93 -17.38
N LYS A 14 -2.96 -17.77 -17.32
CA LYS A 14 -3.47 -18.50 -18.47
C LYS A 14 -4.01 -17.56 -19.55
N ALA A 15 -4.88 -16.63 -19.18
CA ALA A 15 -5.44 -15.63 -20.08
C ALA A 15 -4.35 -14.79 -20.77
N ILE A 16 -3.32 -14.38 -20.02
CA ILE A 16 -2.17 -13.65 -20.56
C ILE A 16 -1.36 -14.48 -21.54
N ASN A 17 -1.17 -15.77 -21.27
CA ASN A 17 -0.46 -16.67 -22.17
C ASN A 17 -1.23 -16.93 -23.47
N GLU A 18 -2.54 -16.94 -23.45
CA GLU A 18 -3.39 -17.04 -24.63
C GLU A 18 -3.31 -15.80 -25.54
N GLN A 19 -2.90 -14.64 -25.00
CA GLN A 19 -2.77 -13.38 -25.73
C GLN A 19 -1.36 -13.16 -26.34
N LYS A 20 -0.60 -14.23 -26.61
CA LYS A 20 0.72 -14.13 -27.24
C LYS A 20 0.66 -13.33 -28.54
N GLY A 21 1.61 -12.38 -28.69
CA GLY A 21 1.72 -11.54 -29.90
C GLY A 21 0.92 -10.24 -29.84
N ARG A 22 0.06 -10.03 -28.85
CA ARG A 22 -0.62 -8.74 -28.70
C ARG A 22 0.32 -7.65 -28.19
N ARG A 23 0.13 -6.43 -28.70
CA ARG A 23 0.88 -5.25 -28.24
C ARG A 23 0.69 -5.04 -26.73
N GLY A 24 1.79 -4.88 -26.00
CA GLY A 24 1.78 -4.65 -24.55
C GLY A 24 1.71 -5.92 -23.68
N ILE A 25 1.54 -7.11 -24.27
CA ILE A 25 1.42 -8.35 -23.49
C ILE A 25 2.68 -8.71 -22.70
N VAL A 26 3.86 -8.30 -23.19
CA VAL A 26 5.14 -8.50 -22.51
C VAL A 26 5.12 -7.73 -21.19
N LYS A 27 4.74 -6.45 -21.23
CA LYS A 27 4.64 -5.59 -20.05
C LYS A 27 3.58 -6.10 -19.05
N VAL A 28 2.48 -6.64 -19.55
CA VAL A 28 1.45 -7.23 -18.69
C VAL A 28 1.98 -8.49 -17.97
N ARG A 29 2.80 -9.32 -18.63
CA ARG A 29 3.44 -10.48 -17.99
C ARG A 29 4.39 -10.08 -16.87
N GLU A 30 5.19 -9.07 -17.08
CA GLU A 30 6.08 -8.52 -16.05
C GLU A 30 5.28 -8.02 -14.85
N LEU A 31 4.17 -7.32 -15.09
CA LEU A 31 3.33 -6.75 -14.03
C LEU A 31 2.52 -7.81 -13.27
N VAL A 32 2.19 -8.94 -13.88
CA VAL A 32 1.37 -9.96 -13.23
C VAL A 32 2.09 -10.64 -12.06
N GLU A 33 3.43 -10.68 -12.10
CA GLU A 33 4.23 -11.21 -10.99
C GLU A 33 4.06 -10.40 -9.71
N TYR A 34 3.68 -9.13 -9.84
CA TYR A 34 3.43 -8.22 -8.74
C TYR A 34 1.96 -8.09 -8.37
N ALA A 35 1.06 -8.82 -9.06
CA ALA A 35 -0.35 -8.81 -8.74
C ALA A 35 -0.60 -9.48 -7.39
N ASP A 36 -1.28 -8.77 -6.49
CA ASP A 36 -1.65 -9.26 -5.17
C ASP A 36 -3.13 -8.98 -4.91
N GLY A 37 -3.87 -10.05 -4.64
CA GLY A 37 -5.31 -9.98 -4.39
C GLY A 37 -5.70 -9.32 -3.07
N ARG A 38 -4.73 -9.05 -2.19
CA ARG A 38 -4.96 -8.36 -0.91
C ARG A 38 -5.19 -6.86 -1.05
N SER A 39 -4.73 -6.25 -2.16
CA SER A 39 -5.04 -4.84 -2.42
C SER A 39 -6.54 -4.63 -2.55
N GLU A 40 -7.10 -3.74 -1.75
CA GLU A 40 -8.55 -3.46 -1.71
C GLU A 40 -8.99 -2.42 -2.73
N SER A 41 -8.07 -1.64 -3.28
CA SER A 41 -8.35 -0.63 -4.29
C SER A 41 -7.36 -0.64 -5.46
N PRO A 42 -7.76 -0.11 -6.64
CA PRO A 42 -6.85 0.08 -7.76
C PRO A 42 -5.65 0.96 -7.40
N LEU A 43 -5.87 1.98 -6.58
CA LEU A 43 -4.81 2.91 -6.19
C LEU A 43 -3.78 2.28 -5.26
N GLU A 44 -4.17 1.36 -4.39
CA GLU A 44 -3.23 0.56 -3.61
C GLU A 44 -2.32 -0.28 -4.52
N SER A 45 -2.88 -0.85 -5.58
CA SER A 45 -2.09 -1.58 -6.59
C SER A 45 -1.14 -0.65 -7.34
N GLU A 46 -1.58 0.57 -7.70
CA GLU A 46 -0.73 1.59 -8.34
C GLU A 46 0.40 2.03 -7.39
N ALA A 47 0.09 2.30 -6.12
CA ALA A 47 1.08 2.67 -5.10
C ALA A 47 2.14 1.58 -4.91
N ARG A 48 1.72 0.32 -4.88
CA ARG A 48 2.62 -0.82 -4.78
C ARG A 48 3.60 -0.87 -5.95
N LEU A 49 3.14 -0.63 -7.19
CA LEU A 49 4.03 -0.54 -8.35
C LEU A 49 5.02 0.61 -8.23
N VAL A 50 4.59 1.76 -7.71
CA VAL A 50 5.50 2.90 -7.43
C VAL A 50 6.59 2.50 -6.43
N PHE A 51 6.26 1.73 -5.39
CA PHE A 51 7.24 1.25 -4.40
C PHE A 51 8.24 0.28 -5.02
N ILE A 52 7.79 -0.63 -5.88
CA ILE A 52 8.64 -1.57 -6.60
C ILE A 52 9.59 -0.82 -7.55
N ASP A 53 9.05 0.07 -8.37
CA ASP A 53 9.84 0.86 -9.33
C ASP A 53 10.85 1.76 -8.62
N GLY A 54 10.50 2.24 -7.42
CA GLY A 54 11.38 3.02 -6.56
C GLY A 54 12.41 2.21 -5.77
N GLY A 55 12.40 0.89 -5.88
CA GLY A 55 13.34 0.01 -5.18
C GLY A 55 13.15 -0.05 -3.66
N LEU A 56 11.96 0.27 -3.15
CA LEU A 56 11.64 0.14 -1.74
C LEU A 56 11.53 -1.34 -1.33
N LEU A 57 11.84 -1.63 -0.06
CA LEU A 57 11.42 -2.90 0.54
C LEU A 57 9.91 -3.06 0.38
N MET A 58 9.48 -4.27 0.03
CA MET A 58 8.06 -4.53 -0.14
C MET A 58 7.33 -4.48 1.21
N PRO A 59 6.25 -3.71 1.32
CA PRO A 59 5.45 -3.68 2.52
C PRO A 59 4.59 -4.93 2.67
N GLU A 60 4.19 -5.22 3.90
CA GLU A 60 3.05 -6.08 4.18
C GLU A 60 1.77 -5.35 3.78
N LEU A 61 0.86 -6.06 3.08
CA LEU A 61 -0.41 -5.50 2.63
C LEU A 61 -1.51 -5.80 3.62
N GLN A 62 -2.42 -4.86 3.82
CA GLN A 62 -3.59 -5.02 4.69
C GLN A 62 -3.19 -5.54 6.07
N TYR A 63 -2.16 -4.91 6.64
CA TYR A 63 -1.53 -5.33 7.89
C TYR A 63 -2.40 -4.98 9.10
N GLU A 64 -2.50 -5.91 10.04
CA GLU A 64 -3.32 -5.75 11.24
C GLU A 64 -2.45 -5.41 12.45
N ILE A 65 -2.81 -4.33 13.14
CA ILE A 65 -2.13 -3.83 14.34
C ILE A 65 -3.14 -3.78 15.49
N VAL A 66 -2.79 -4.38 16.60
CA VAL A 66 -3.60 -4.31 17.84
C VAL A 66 -3.07 -3.17 18.69
N ASP A 67 -3.93 -2.22 19.04
CA ASP A 67 -3.56 -1.11 19.91
C ASP A 67 -3.48 -1.50 21.39
N ARG A 68 -3.04 -0.56 22.24
CA ARG A 68 -2.89 -0.78 23.69
C ARG A 68 -4.22 -1.09 24.40
N CYS A 69 -5.34 -0.77 23.77
CA CYS A 69 -6.68 -1.06 24.29
C CYS A 69 -7.25 -2.39 23.77
N GLY A 70 -6.48 -3.13 22.96
CA GLY A 70 -6.89 -4.39 22.36
C GLY A 70 -7.74 -4.23 21.09
N LYS A 71 -7.86 -3.02 20.55
CA LYS A 71 -8.60 -2.79 19.31
C LYS A 71 -7.70 -3.09 18.10
N LEU A 72 -8.27 -3.82 17.14
CA LEU A 72 -7.62 -4.15 15.87
C LEU A 72 -7.79 -2.99 14.89
N TRP A 73 -6.67 -2.58 14.28
CA TRP A 73 -6.60 -1.61 13.20
C TRP A 73 -5.95 -2.25 11.99
N ARG A 74 -6.54 -2.06 10.81
CA ARG A 74 -5.97 -2.53 9.54
C ARG A 74 -5.44 -1.35 8.75
N VAL A 75 -4.24 -1.49 8.19
CA VAL A 75 -3.53 -0.48 7.40
C VAL A 75 -3.22 -1.03 6.02
N ASP A 76 -3.16 -0.16 4.99
CA ASP A 76 -2.98 -0.60 3.61
C ASP A 76 -1.58 -1.18 3.38
N PHE A 77 -0.56 -0.52 3.90
CA PHE A 77 0.84 -0.90 3.79
C PHE A 77 1.55 -0.76 5.12
N ALA A 78 2.36 -1.74 5.49
CA ALA A 78 3.20 -1.69 6.67
C ALA A 78 4.61 -2.20 6.38
N TRP A 79 5.59 -1.59 7.05
CA TRP A 79 6.95 -2.08 7.22
C TRP A 79 7.18 -2.31 8.70
N PRO A 80 6.85 -3.51 9.22
CA PRO A 80 6.83 -3.76 10.67
C PRO A 80 8.19 -3.54 11.34
N ASP A 81 9.28 -3.95 10.70
CA ASP A 81 10.64 -3.76 11.22
C ASP A 81 11.02 -2.28 11.40
N ALA A 82 10.42 -1.41 10.61
CA ALA A 82 10.61 0.04 10.69
C ALA A 82 9.53 0.75 11.50
N MET A 83 8.52 0.03 12.01
CA MET A 83 7.34 0.60 12.66
C MET A 83 6.69 1.71 11.81
N LEU A 84 6.61 1.48 10.50
CA LEU A 84 6.12 2.44 9.51
C LEU A 84 4.89 1.89 8.82
N VAL A 85 3.87 2.71 8.66
CA VAL A 85 2.68 2.42 7.85
C VAL A 85 2.46 3.52 6.82
N ALA A 86 1.88 3.15 5.68
CA ALA A 86 1.38 4.10 4.70
C ALA A 86 -0.07 3.76 4.38
N GLU A 87 -0.91 4.77 4.33
CA GLU A 87 -2.34 4.63 4.12
C GLU A 87 -2.82 5.59 3.03
N TYR A 88 -3.69 5.08 2.17
CA TYR A 88 -4.34 5.90 1.17
C TYR A 88 -5.49 6.69 1.80
N GLU A 89 -5.42 8.01 1.68
CA GLU A 89 -6.51 8.91 2.05
C GLU A 89 -7.32 9.26 0.81
N SER A 90 -8.56 8.77 0.75
CA SER A 90 -9.51 9.23 -0.26
C SER A 90 -9.97 10.64 0.11
N MET A 91 -9.84 11.58 -0.82
CA MET A 91 -10.39 12.93 -0.66
C MET A 91 -11.91 12.89 -0.93
N GLU A 92 -12.65 12.20 -0.08
CA GLU A 92 -14.10 12.20 -0.15
C GLU A 92 -14.65 13.50 0.42
N TRP A 93 -15.26 14.30 -0.43
CA TRP A 93 -15.90 15.58 -0.08
C TRP A 93 -17.07 15.44 0.91
N HIS A 94 -17.46 14.22 1.23
CA HIS A 94 -18.61 13.88 2.07
C HIS A 94 -18.23 13.04 3.30
N ALA A 95 -16.99 13.11 3.78
CA ALA A 95 -16.61 12.45 5.01
C ALA A 95 -17.48 12.95 6.17
N THR A 96 -18.15 12.02 6.85
CA THR A 96 -18.94 12.37 8.04
C THR A 96 -18.03 12.75 9.19
N PRO A 97 -18.50 13.56 10.17
CA PRO A 97 -17.72 13.85 11.39
C PRO A 97 -17.28 12.60 12.12
N GLU A 98 -18.08 11.53 12.10
CA GLU A 98 -17.77 10.24 12.71
C GLU A 98 -16.62 9.54 11.99
N ALA A 99 -16.61 9.52 10.65
CA ALA A 99 -15.52 8.97 9.85
C ALA A 99 -14.20 9.71 10.12
N LEU A 100 -14.23 11.05 10.13
CA LEU A 100 -13.06 11.86 10.44
C LEU A 100 -12.52 11.62 11.86
N ARG A 101 -13.41 11.44 12.85
CA ARG A 101 -12.99 11.09 14.21
C ARG A 101 -12.36 9.71 14.27
N HIS A 102 -12.93 8.74 13.55
CA HIS A 102 -12.41 7.39 13.48
C HIS A 102 -11.00 7.37 12.89
N ASP A 103 -10.76 8.07 11.79
CA ASP A 103 -9.46 8.14 11.13
C ASP A 103 -8.41 8.82 12.00
N ARG A 104 -8.76 9.92 12.65
CA ARG A 104 -7.87 10.60 13.61
C ARG A 104 -7.57 9.73 14.83
N MET A 105 -8.56 8.99 15.33
CA MET A 105 -8.36 8.03 16.42
C MET A 105 -7.41 6.92 16.01
N LYS A 106 -7.57 6.37 14.79
CA LYS A 106 -6.66 5.36 14.25
C LYS A 106 -5.22 5.85 14.27
N VAL A 107 -4.96 7.03 13.70
CA VAL A 107 -3.61 7.61 13.67
C VAL A 107 -3.05 7.78 15.07
N ALA A 108 -3.83 8.33 16.00
CA ALA A 108 -3.39 8.52 17.39
C ALA A 108 -3.02 7.19 18.06
N ARG A 109 -3.85 6.15 17.88
CA ARG A 109 -3.62 4.81 18.46
C ARG A 109 -2.38 4.13 17.87
N LEU A 110 -2.16 4.28 16.56
CA LEU A 110 -0.94 3.78 15.93
C LEU A 110 0.30 4.49 16.48
N GLN A 111 0.26 5.81 16.64
CA GLN A 111 1.36 6.60 17.22
C GLN A 111 1.66 6.20 18.67
N GLU A 112 0.63 5.97 19.51
CA GLU A 112 0.79 5.48 20.88
C GLU A 112 1.50 4.12 20.94
N CYS A 113 1.35 3.30 19.89
CA CYS A 113 2.02 2.02 19.72
C CYS A 113 3.42 2.14 19.09
N GLY A 114 3.89 3.35 18.79
CA GLY A 114 5.20 3.61 18.19
C GLY A 114 5.24 3.58 16.67
N TRP A 115 4.09 3.46 16.00
CA TRP A 115 4.03 3.48 14.55
C TRP A 115 4.06 4.91 14.00
N THR A 116 4.81 5.09 12.92
CA THR A 116 4.74 6.31 12.11
C THR A 116 3.80 6.07 10.95
N SER A 117 2.83 6.96 10.74
CA SER A 117 1.88 6.87 9.63
C SER A 117 2.19 7.92 8.57
N ILE A 118 2.29 7.47 7.31
CA ILE A 118 2.46 8.33 6.13
C ILE A 118 1.15 8.30 5.34
N PRO A 119 0.40 9.42 5.32
CA PRO A 119 -0.76 9.52 4.45
C PRO A 119 -0.32 9.63 2.99
N MET A 120 -1.05 9.01 2.08
CA MET A 120 -0.87 9.09 0.63
C MET A 120 -2.17 9.52 -0.01
N VAL A 121 -2.10 10.42 -0.96
CA VAL A 121 -3.22 10.81 -1.82
C VAL A 121 -2.95 10.39 -3.27
N VAL A 122 -3.98 10.45 -4.10
CA VAL A 122 -3.87 10.06 -5.53
C VAL A 122 -2.75 10.78 -6.27
N ASP A 123 -2.52 12.06 -5.95
CA ASP A 123 -1.47 12.85 -6.59
C ASP A 123 -0.06 12.39 -6.20
N ASP A 124 0.15 11.93 -4.96
CA ASP A 124 1.43 11.34 -4.54
C ASP A 124 1.80 10.14 -5.42
N VAL A 125 0.82 9.29 -5.73
CA VAL A 125 1.04 8.07 -6.51
C VAL A 125 1.20 8.38 -8.02
N ARG A 126 0.36 9.26 -8.56
CA ARG A 126 0.29 9.48 -10.02
C ARG A 126 1.11 10.64 -10.55
N ARG A 127 1.29 11.71 -9.75
CA ARG A 127 2.00 12.92 -10.17
C ARG A 127 3.38 13.05 -9.55
N TYR A 128 3.53 12.61 -8.29
CA TYR A 128 4.75 12.81 -7.50
C TYR A 128 5.32 11.48 -6.94
N PRO A 129 5.41 10.41 -7.76
CA PRO A 129 5.84 9.09 -7.27
C PRO A 129 7.26 9.10 -6.70
N LEU A 130 8.17 9.89 -7.26
CA LEU A 130 9.54 9.98 -6.75
C LEU A 130 9.60 10.63 -5.36
N ASP A 131 8.77 11.64 -5.11
CA ASP A 131 8.69 12.31 -3.81
C ASP A 131 8.10 11.37 -2.75
N LEU A 132 7.09 10.58 -3.13
CA LEU A 132 6.51 9.55 -2.27
C LEU A 132 7.55 8.50 -1.89
N VAL A 133 8.27 7.96 -2.87
CA VAL A 133 9.35 6.98 -2.65
C VAL A 133 10.44 7.56 -1.75
N ALA A 134 10.89 8.78 -2.01
CA ALA A 134 11.91 9.45 -1.20
C ALA A 134 11.48 9.64 0.25
N ARG A 135 10.21 10.02 0.46
CA ARG A 135 9.61 10.18 1.80
C ARG A 135 9.60 8.88 2.58
N ILE A 136 9.14 7.79 1.96
CA ILE A 136 9.13 6.45 2.58
C ILE A 136 10.55 5.97 2.85
N ALA A 137 11.45 6.07 1.86
CA ALA A 137 12.85 5.67 1.99
C ALA A 137 13.57 6.39 3.15
N ALA A 138 13.32 7.68 3.34
CA ALA A 138 13.89 8.44 4.44
C ALA A 138 13.50 7.87 5.81
N HIS A 139 12.24 7.47 5.99
CA HIS A 139 11.76 6.84 7.22
C HIS A 139 12.35 5.43 7.42
N LEU A 140 12.42 4.62 6.37
CA LEU A 140 13.00 3.28 6.43
C LEU A 140 14.50 3.32 6.80
N ASN A 141 15.26 4.23 6.20
CA ASN A 141 16.67 4.42 6.49
C ASN A 141 16.92 4.92 7.93
N HIS A 142 16.07 5.82 8.41
CA HIS A 142 16.16 6.34 9.77
C HIS A 142 15.93 5.23 10.81
N ALA A 143 14.94 4.37 10.60
CA ALA A 143 14.65 3.24 11.46
C ALA A 143 15.84 2.25 11.52
N THR A 144 16.49 1.98 10.39
CA THR A 144 17.68 1.12 10.33
C THR A 144 18.85 1.71 11.12
N SER A 145 19.03 3.04 11.10
CA SER A 145 20.10 3.73 11.82
C SER A 145 19.92 3.72 13.34
N LEU A 146 18.69 3.58 13.84
CA LEU A 146 18.40 3.52 15.28
C LEU A 146 18.51 2.11 15.85
N ALA A 147 18.51 1.09 15.01
CA ALA A 147 18.60 -0.33 15.40
C ALA A 147 20.04 -0.87 15.45
N GLY A 148 21.04 -0.09 15.00
CA GLY A 148 22.47 -0.45 15.02
C GLY A 148 23.24 0.30 16.08
#